data_c5904b3a30bbab35d6e199d553f33ddb
#
_entry.id   c5904b3a30bbab35d6e199d553f33ddb
#
_cell.length_a   1.000
_cell.length_b   1.000
_cell.length_c   1.000
_cell.angle_alpha   90.00
_cell.angle_beta   90.00
_cell.angle_gamma   90.00
#
_symmetry.space_group_name_H-M   'P 1'
#
loop_
_entity.id
_entity.type
_entity.pdbx_description
1 polymer ?
#
loop_
_entity_poly.entity_id
_entity_poly.type
_entity_poly.pdbx_seq_one_letter_code
_entity_poly.pdbx_strand_id
1 'polypeptide(L)' 'MKSNKIVKSENIPSAVLDVYEDGSGRVTFFNDENHWHGEIFLTKEQIDFYYCEE' A
#
# COMPACT_ATOMS: atom_id res chain seq x y z
N MET A 1 0.68 -4.90 20.71
CA MET A 1 1.66 -4.52 19.77
C MET A 1 1.15 -4.64 18.38
N LYS A 2 1.38 -3.63 17.58
CA LYS A 2 0.88 -3.70 16.25
C LYS A 2 1.76 -4.52 15.37
N SER A 3 1.18 -5.21 14.45
CA SER A 3 1.94 -6.00 13.49
C SER A 3 2.15 -5.19 12.24
N ASN A 4 3.39 -5.07 11.81
CA ASN A 4 3.68 -4.39 10.57
C ASN A 4 4.09 -5.37 9.49
N LYS A 5 3.68 -6.60 9.64
CA LYS A 5 4.03 -7.61 8.66
C LYS A 5 3.23 -7.40 7.39
N ILE A 6 3.92 -7.37 6.27
CA ILE A 6 3.28 -7.20 4.98
C ILE A 6 2.78 -8.54 4.51
N VAL A 7 1.49 -8.65 4.23
CA VAL A 7 0.90 -9.90 3.78
C VAL A 7 0.59 -9.88 2.30
N LYS A 8 0.66 -8.71 1.66
CA LYS A 8 0.37 -8.61 0.24
C LYS A 8 1.06 -7.38 -0.31
N SER A 9 1.66 -7.51 -1.48
CA SER A 9 2.25 -6.37 -2.16
C SER A 9 1.79 -6.40 -3.60
N GLU A 10 1.47 -5.24 -4.13
CA GLU A 10 0.98 -5.15 -5.48
C GLU A 10 1.70 -4.04 -6.20
N ASN A 11 2.24 -4.31 -7.36
CA ASN A 11 2.91 -3.31 -8.16
C ASN A 11 1.91 -2.54 -8.97
N ILE A 12 1.98 -1.22 -8.84
CA ILE A 12 1.13 -0.32 -9.59
C ILE A 12 2.08 0.56 -10.37
N PRO A 13 1.71 1.04 -11.55
CA PRO A 13 2.62 1.92 -12.28
C PRO A 13 3.05 3.08 -11.40
N SER A 14 4.37 3.21 -11.24
CA SER A 14 4.98 4.27 -10.46
C SER A 14 4.71 4.19 -8.96
N ALA A 15 4.27 3.03 -8.48
CA ALA A 15 3.99 2.90 -7.04
C ALA A 15 3.95 1.43 -6.64
N VAL A 16 3.96 1.21 -5.34
CA VAL A 16 3.80 -0.12 -4.80
C VAL A 16 2.82 -0.02 -3.64
N LEU A 17 1.84 -0.89 -3.63
CA LEU A 17 0.87 -0.95 -2.54
C LEU A 17 1.20 -2.14 -1.66
N ASP A 18 1.46 -1.89 -0.39
CA ASP A 18 1.71 -2.95 0.57
C ASP A 18 0.53 -3.01 1.54
N VAL A 19 0.05 -4.19 1.80
CA VAL A 19 -1.04 -4.39 2.75
C VAL A 19 -0.49 -5.12 3.96
N TYR A 20 -0.77 -4.59 5.12
CA TYR A 20 -0.28 -5.15 6.37
C TYR A 20 -1.26 -6.16 6.96
N GLU A 21 -0.76 -6.91 7.92
CA GLU A 21 -1.54 -7.96 8.52
C GLU A 21 -2.80 -7.44 9.19
N ASP A 22 -2.79 -6.22 9.68
CA ASP A 22 -3.95 -5.67 10.35
C ASP A 22 -4.98 -5.09 9.38
N GLY A 23 -4.73 -5.19 8.10
CA GLY A 23 -5.68 -4.70 7.10
C GLY A 23 -5.37 -3.34 6.53
N SER A 24 -4.50 -2.59 7.18
CA SER A 24 -4.11 -1.28 6.64
C SER A 24 -3.07 -1.46 5.55
N GLY A 25 -2.66 -0.38 4.94
CA GLY A 25 -1.68 -0.48 3.88
C GLY A 25 -0.90 0.80 3.70
N ARG A 26 0.04 0.74 2.79
CA ARG A 26 0.88 1.89 2.47
C ARG A 26 1.14 1.89 0.97
N VAL A 27 1.03 3.05 0.37
CA VAL A 27 1.37 3.21 -1.05
C VAL A 27 2.67 4.00 -1.09
N THR A 28 3.68 3.45 -1.73
CA THR A 28 4.97 4.09 -1.88
C THR A 28 5.13 4.50 -3.33
N PHE A 29 5.38 5.77 -3.56
CA PHE A 29 5.50 6.30 -4.91
C PHE A 29 6.96 6.43 -5.32
N PHE A 30 7.25 6.15 -6.58
CA PHE A 30 8.59 6.28 -7.11
C PHE A 30 8.56 7.27 -8.28
N ASN A 31 9.67 7.94 -8.50
CA ASN A 31 9.76 8.79 -9.67
C ASN A 31 10.26 7.96 -10.85
N ASP A 32 10.52 8.62 -11.96
CA ASP A 32 10.90 7.93 -13.19
C ASP A 32 12.17 7.13 -13.06
N GLU A 33 12.99 7.45 -12.08
CA GLU A 33 14.26 6.76 -11.91
C GLU A 33 14.19 5.73 -10.82
N ASN A 34 12.99 5.39 -10.39
CA ASN A 34 12.79 4.40 -9.34
C ASN A 34 13.33 4.85 -8.00
N HIS A 35 13.45 6.14 -7.80
CA HIS A 35 13.86 6.63 -6.50
C HIS A 35 12.63 6.80 -5.65
N TRP A 36 12.80 6.55 -4.35
CA TRP A 36 11.72 6.76 -3.42
C TRP A 36 11.26 8.21 -3.50
N HIS A 37 9.98 8.43 -3.63
CA HIS A 37 9.46 9.77 -3.80
C HIS A 37 8.54 10.16 -2.66
N GLY A 38 7.73 9.28 -2.16
CA GLY A 38 6.84 9.59 -1.07
C GLY A 38 5.95 8.40 -0.77
N GLU A 39 5.22 8.53 0.31
CA GLU A 39 4.33 7.45 0.68
C GLU A 39 3.13 8.01 1.38
N ILE A 40 2.02 7.29 1.32
CA ILE A 40 0.84 7.60 2.09
C ILE A 40 0.34 6.33 2.72
N PHE A 41 -0.31 6.47 3.87
CA PHE A 41 -0.83 5.32 4.57
C PHE A 41 -2.33 5.25 4.38
N LEU A 42 -2.85 4.05 4.26
CA LEU A 42 -4.27 3.83 4.04
C LEU A 42 -4.82 3.04 5.21
N THR A 43 -6.05 3.37 5.60
CA THR A 43 -6.70 2.63 6.66
C THR A 43 -7.26 1.34 6.11
N LYS A 44 -7.67 0.46 7.02
CA LYS A 44 -8.27 -0.79 6.60
C LYS A 44 -9.49 -0.54 5.73
N GLU A 45 -10.28 0.46 6.07
CA GLU A 45 -11.46 0.76 5.28
C GLU A 45 -11.11 1.21 3.88
N GLN A 46 -10.04 1.98 3.76
CA GLN A 46 -9.62 2.43 2.43
C GLN A 46 -9.09 1.28 1.61
N ILE A 47 -8.39 0.36 2.23
CA ILE A 47 -7.90 -0.81 1.52
C ILE A 47 -9.07 -1.68 1.08
N ASP A 48 -10.06 -1.86 1.95
CA ASP A 48 -11.23 -2.65 1.59
C ASP A 48 -11.95 -2.04 0.40
N PHE A 49 -12.06 -0.72 0.40
CA PHE A 49 -12.73 -0.04 -0.71
C PHE A 49 -11.96 -0.23 -2.02
N TYR A 50 -10.63 -0.18 -1.93
CA TYR A 50 -9.81 -0.35 -3.13
C TYR A 50 -10.00 -1.72 -3.75
N TYR A 51 -10.11 -2.76 -2.92
CA TYR A 51 -10.26 -4.09 -3.45
C TYR A 51 -11.72 -4.48 -3.67
N CYS A 52 -12.66 -3.64 -3.29
CA CYS A 52 -14.07 -3.92 -3.50
C CYS A 52 -14.38 -3.54 -4.93
N GLU A 53 -14.45 -4.51 -5.80
CA GLU A 53 -14.67 -4.17 -7.07
C GLU A 53 -15.98 -4.21 -7.39
N GLU A 54 -16.75 -4.03 -7.33
CA GLU A 54 -17.94 -3.97 -7.65
C GLU A 54 -18.59 -4.18 -7.92
#